data_e727ca2a287e1b9fe8a36fe1475934cd
#
_entry.id   e727ca2a287e1b9fe8a36fe1475934cd
#
_cell.length_a   1.000
_cell.length_b   1.000
_cell.length_c   1.000
_cell.angle_alpha   90.00
_cell.angle_beta   90.00
_cell.angle_gamma   90.00
#
_symmetry.space_group_name_H-M   'P 1'
#
loop_
_entity.id
_entity.type
_entity.pdbx_description
1 polymer ?
#
loop_
_entity_poly.entity_id
_entity_poly.type
_entity_poly.pdbx_seq_one_letter_code
_entity_poly.pdbx_strand_id
1 'polypeptide(L)'
;MAASVSSVVVLDRGNNTTCTINLHGATIVSWRVNNQEQLFVSKLAVFDGQKSIRGGIPIVFPHFGQWAYGPQHGFARTSRWSVEKQPEPLDNGDIEALFSLVDNPITKQMWNYSFKLVLRVILREKELQVSFNLYNTSVEPFQFNMLFHTYLKVPDVRKCNISGLQGCMYVDKTKENGIYQEPREMVTVNHWTDRIYQNTQQEHVISNVVSGRKMKMIKYNMPDTVIWNPWDVTSNTMSDFGEDEYPNMICVEAGIVITPITLNPNNTYEGTIVLQVM
;
A
#
# COMPACT_ATOMS: atom_id res chain seq x y z
N MET A 1 12.29 -29.66 18.23
CA MET A 1 11.14 -29.11 17.49
C MET A 1 11.43 -27.64 17.26
N ALA A 2 11.69 -27.21 16.04
CA ALA A 2 11.84 -25.80 15.74
C ALA A 2 10.46 -25.12 15.97
N ALA A 3 10.43 -24.12 16.84
CA ALA A 3 9.22 -23.31 17.03
C ALA A 3 8.84 -22.73 15.66
N SER A 4 7.61 -22.97 15.22
CA SER A 4 7.09 -22.34 14.00
C SER A 4 7.11 -20.81 14.24
N VAL A 5 8.03 -20.13 13.58
CA VAL A 5 8.07 -18.65 13.63
C VAL A 5 6.74 -18.17 13.05
N SER A 6 5.94 -17.50 13.86
CA SER A 6 4.67 -16.92 13.41
C SER A 6 4.91 -16.09 12.15
N SER A 7 4.07 -16.29 11.14
CA SER A 7 4.11 -15.48 9.91
C SER A 7 3.36 -14.16 10.05
N VAL A 8 2.75 -13.92 11.21
CA VAL A 8 1.83 -12.80 11.46
C VAL A 8 2.20 -12.10 12.76
N VAL A 9 2.16 -10.77 12.74
CA VAL A 9 2.33 -9.89 13.90
C VAL A 9 1.05 -9.07 14.07
N VAL A 10 0.56 -8.97 15.30
CA VAL A 10 -0.64 -8.21 15.64
C VAL A 10 -0.29 -7.06 16.57
N LEU A 11 -0.64 -5.85 16.17
CA LEU A 11 -0.68 -4.68 17.03
C LEU A 11 -2.10 -4.61 17.62
N ASP A 12 -2.22 -4.59 18.92
CA ASP A 12 -3.50 -4.47 19.64
C ASP A 12 -3.44 -3.26 20.58
N ARG A 13 -4.20 -2.24 20.26
CA ARG A 13 -4.29 -1.01 21.05
C ARG A 13 -5.35 -1.11 22.15
N GLY A 14 -6.11 -2.18 22.17
CA GLY A 14 -7.33 -2.29 22.99
C GLY A 14 -8.55 -1.66 22.27
N ASN A 15 -9.70 -1.66 22.95
CA ASN A 15 -10.97 -1.12 22.44
C ASN A 15 -11.34 -1.65 21.05
N ASN A 16 -11.04 -2.93 20.77
CA ASN A 16 -11.26 -3.57 19.48
C ASN A 16 -10.59 -2.84 18.29
N THR A 17 -9.45 -2.19 18.54
CA THR A 17 -8.63 -1.53 17.52
C THR A 17 -7.33 -2.32 17.36
N THR A 18 -7.19 -2.98 16.21
CA THR A 18 -6.10 -3.90 15.92
C THR A 18 -5.55 -3.69 14.51
N CYS A 19 -4.27 -4.04 14.31
CA CYS A 19 -3.63 -4.09 13.02
C CYS A 19 -2.84 -5.40 12.89
N THR A 20 -3.05 -6.12 11.79
CA THR A 20 -2.40 -7.41 11.54
C THR A 20 -1.48 -7.31 10.35
N ILE A 21 -0.22 -7.66 10.53
CA ILE A 21 0.82 -7.63 9.51
C ILE A 21 1.28 -9.06 9.22
N ASN A 22 1.24 -9.47 7.96
CA ASN A 22 1.86 -10.71 7.49
C ASN A 22 3.31 -10.41 7.12
N LEU A 23 4.26 -11.20 7.65
CA LEU A 23 5.68 -11.03 7.38
C LEU A 23 6.07 -11.31 5.92
N HIS A 24 5.20 -11.97 5.14
CA HIS A 24 5.33 -12.01 3.70
C HIS A 24 4.93 -10.65 3.11
N GLY A 25 5.90 -9.93 2.59
CA GLY A 25 5.75 -8.58 2.06
C GLY A 25 5.59 -7.48 3.12
N ALA A 26 5.69 -7.79 4.42
CA ALA A 26 5.24 -6.93 5.52
C ALA A 26 3.84 -6.36 5.24
N THR A 27 3.00 -7.18 4.59
CA THR A 27 1.68 -6.77 4.11
C THR A 27 0.74 -6.58 5.30
N ILE A 28 0.21 -5.38 5.48
CA ILE A 28 -0.86 -5.12 6.45
C ILE A 28 -2.13 -5.74 5.88
N VAL A 29 -2.62 -6.82 6.48
CA VAL A 29 -3.74 -7.61 5.96
C VAL A 29 -5.06 -7.33 6.67
N SER A 30 -5.02 -6.64 7.81
CA SER A 30 -6.22 -6.21 8.54
C SER A 30 -5.90 -4.95 9.33
N TRP A 31 -6.83 -4.01 9.34
CA TRP A 31 -6.87 -2.88 10.24
C TRP A 31 -8.31 -2.66 10.70
N ARG A 32 -8.54 -2.85 11.98
CA ARG A 32 -9.86 -2.71 12.59
C ARG A 32 -9.91 -1.52 13.54
N VAL A 33 -10.95 -0.73 13.39
CA VAL A 33 -11.31 0.36 14.29
C VAL A 33 -12.68 0.03 14.89
N ASN A 34 -12.76 -0.07 16.22
CA ASN A 34 -13.99 -0.53 16.91
C ASN A 34 -14.57 -1.83 16.31
N ASN A 35 -13.71 -2.81 16.09
CA ASN A 35 -13.99 -4.12 15.45
C ASN A 35 -14.49 -4.06 13.99
N GLN A 36 -14.47 -2.90 13.34
CA GLN A 36 -14.85 -2.75 11.93
C GLN A 36 -13.60 -2.79 11.05
N GLU A 37 -13.53 -3.75 10.14
CA GLU A 37 -12.44 -3.90 9.17
C GLU A 37 -12.45 -2.76 8.16
N GLN A 38 -11.33 -2.06 8.02
CA GLN A 38 -11.15 -0.92 7.13
C GLN A 38 -10.48 -1.30 5.80
N LEU A 39 -9.73 -2.40 5.79
CA LEU A 39 -9.03 -2.88 4.60
C LEU A 39 -9.82 -3.99 3.93
N PHE A 40 -9.62 -4.11 2.62
CA PHE A 40 -10.14 -5.22 1.85
C PHE A 40 -9.01 -6.24 1.60
N VAL A 41 -9.30 -7.51 1.82
CA VAL A 41 -8.49 -8.64 1.37
C VAL A 41 -9.42 -9.61 0.65
N SER A 42 -9.04 -10.02 -0.56
CA SER A 42 -9.86 -10.95 -1.34
C SER A 42 -10.02 -12.29 -0.62
N LYS A 43 -11.22 -12.87 -0.71
CA LYS A 43 -11.48 -14.22 -0.23
C LYS A 43 -10.64 -15.30 -0.94
N LEU A 44 -10.12 -14.98 -2.13
CA LEU A 44 -9.23 -15.84 -2.91
C LEU A 44 -7.74 -15.47 -2.76
N ALA A 45 -7.41 -14.52 -1.86
CA ALA A 45 -6.02 -14.17 -1.59
C ALA A 45 -5.21 -15.38 -1.13
N VAL A 46 -4.00 -15.54 -1.70
CA VAL A 46 -3.11 -16.67 -1.42
C VAL A 46 -2.08 -16.26 -0.37
N PHE A 47 -1.95 -17.07 0.69
CA PHE A 47 -1.01 -16.86 1.80
C PHE A 47 0.09 -17.94 1.82
N ASP A 48 0.63 -18.27 0.65
CA ASP A 48 1.62 -19.33 0.47
C ASP A 48 3.08 -18.89 0.70
N GLY A 49 3.31 -17.59 0.95
CA GLY A 49 4.65 -17.02 1.08
C GLY A 49 5.42 -16.92 -0.24
N GLN A 50 4.75 -17.06 -1.39
CA GLN A 50 5.35 -16.93 -2.72
C GLN A 50 4.72 -15.79 -3.53
N LYS A 51 3.40 -15.80 -3.69
CA LYS A 51 2.66 -14.74 -4.39
C LYS A 51 2.39 -13.57 -3.45
N SER A 52 2.27 -12.37 -4.01
CA SER A 52 1.81 -11.21 -3.23
C SER A 52 0.37 -11.44 -2.73
N ILE A 53 0.09 -11.04 -1.50
CA ILE A 53 -1.25 -11.13 -0.93
C ILE A 53 -2.16 -10.13 -1.66
N ARG A 54 -3.33 -10.58 -2.13
CA ARG A 54 -4.31 -9.76 -2.84
C ARG A 54 -5.19 -9.01 -1.85
N GLY A 55 -4.83 -7.76 -1.54
CA GLY A 55 -5.55 -6.90 -0.60
C GLY A 55 -4.66 -6.36 0.51
N GLY A 56 -5.25 -5.66 1.47
CA GLY A 56 -4.51 -4.98 2.53
C GLY A 56 -3.69 -3.81 2.02
N ILE A 57 -2.43 -3.73 2.44
CA ILE A 57 -1.46 -2.71 1.99
C ILE A 57 -0.15 -3.38 1.58
N PRO A 58 -0.06 -4.00 0.39
CA PRO A 58 1.19 -4.47 -0.18
C PRO A 58 2.14 -3.31 -0.49
N ILE A 59 3.46 -3.56 -0.37
CA ILE A 59 4.51 -2.57 -0.64
C ILE A 59 5.08 -2.82 -2.04
N VAL A 60 4.95 -1.85 -2.92
CA VAL A 60 5.59 -1.82 -4.24
C VAL A 60 7.00 -1.24 -4.08
N PHE A 61 8.03 -2.01 -4.45
CA PHE A 61 9.44 -1.58 -4.45
C PHE A 61 10.31 -2.69 -5.10
N PRO A 62 11.37 -2.35 -5.85
CA PRO A 62 11.87 -1.02 -6.21
C PRO A 62 11.27 -0.46 -7.49
N HIS A 63 10.32 -1.15 -8.12
CA HIS A 63 9.74 -0.80 -9.42
C HIS A 63 8.22 -0.84 -9.39
N PHE A 64 7.58 0.09 -10.08
CA PHE A 64 6.12 0.11 -10.27
C PHE A 64 5.74 -0.45 -11.65
N GLY A 65 4.73 -1.31 -11.70
CA GLY A 65 4.25 -1.92 -12.94
C GLY A 65 5.03 -3.17 -13.37
N GLN A 66 5.00 -3.48 -14.66
CA GLN A 66 5.76 -4.60 -15.24
C GLN A 66 7.26 -4.30 -15.16
N TRP A 67 8.03 -5.31 -14.82
CA TRP A 67 9.46 -5.16 -14.61
C TRP A 67 10.25 -6.26 -15.32
N ALA A 68 11.16 -5.87 -16.18
CA ALA A 68 11.94 -6.82 -16.98
C ALA A 68 12.90 -7.70 -16.15
N TYR A 69 13.28 -7.24 -14.96
CA TYR A 69 14.30 -7.91 -14.13
C TYR A 69 13.70 -8.70 -12.96
N GLY A 70 12.39 -8.65 -12.77
CA GLY A 70 11.75 -9.31 -11.63
C GLY A 70 10.22 -9.31 -11.70
N PRO A 71 9.56 -9.62 -10.59
CA PRO A 71 8.11 -9.67 -10.55
C PRO A 71 7.48 -8.29 -10.73
N GLN A 72 6.28 -8.26 -11.30
CA GLN A 72 5.48 -7.03 -11.37
C GLN A 72 5.41 -6.34 -10.00
N HIS A 73 5.63 -5.03 -9.97
CA HIS A 73 5.67 -4.20 -8.77
C HIS A 73 6.86 -4.47 -7.84
N GLY A 74 7.93 -5.09 -8.35
CA GLY A 74 9.13 -5.38 -7.59
C GLY A 74 8.99 -6.54 -6.60
N PHE A 75 9.99 -6.71 -5.77
CA PHE A 75 10.14 -7.88 -4.91
C PHE A 75 9.70 -7.65 -3.45
N ALA A 76 9.51 -6.43 -2.99
CA ALA A 76 9.27 -6.17 -1.55
C ALA A 76 8.03 -6.90 -1.02
N ARG A 77 6.93 -6.93 -1.80
CA ARG A 77 5.67 -7.57 -1.44
C ARG A 77 5.68 -9.11 -1.54
N THR A 78 6.72 -9.68 -2.13
CA THR A 78 6.91 -11.14 -2.23
C THR A 78 8.11 -11.64 -1.42
N SER A 79 8.80 -10.77 -0.72
CA SER A 79 9.89 -11.11 0.18
C SER A 79 9.40 -11.36 1.60
N ARG A 80 10.12 -12.21 2.35
CA ARG A 80 9.89 -12.34 3.78
C ARG A 80 10.64 -11.25 4.53
N TRP A 81 9.90 -10.48 5.34
CA TRP A 81 10.45 -9.42 6.19
C TRP A 81 10.74 -9.95 7.60
N SER A 82 11.68 -9.32 8.26
CA SER A 82 12.03 -9.59 9.66
C SER A 82 11.34 -8.59 10.59
N VAL A 83 11.01 -9.02 11.79
CA VAL A 83 10.57 -8.11 12.86
C VAL A 83 11.81 -7.48 13.47
N GLU A 84 11.95 -6.17 13.35
CA GLU A 84 13.05 -5.40 13.94
C GLU A 84 12.68 -4.90 15.35
N LYS A 85 11.40 -4.53 15.54
CA LYS A 85 10.83 -4.20 16.83
C LYS A 85 9.44 -4.83 16.96
N GLN A 86 9.24 -5.61 18.00
CA GLN A 86 7.92 -6.18 18.33
C GLN A 86 6.93 -5.07 18.69
N PRO A 87 5.61 -5.33 18.59
CA PRO A 87 4.60 -4.38 19.01
C PRO A 87 4.81 -3.94 20.46
N GLU A 88 5.02 -2.65 20.65
CA GLU A 88 5.22 -2.04 21.97
C GLU A 88 4.38 -0.77 22.11
N PRO A 89 3.83 -0.49 23.31
CA PRO A 89 3.10 0.73 23.57
C PRO A 89 4.07 1.93 23.60
N LEU A 90 3.64 3.04 23.01
CA LEU A 90 4.21 4.37 23.18
C LEU A 90 3.60 5.04 24.42
N ASP A 91 4.21 6.13 24.89
CA ASP A 91 3.79 6.85 26.10
C ASP A 91 2.33 7.35 26.04
N ASN A 92 1.81 7.59 24.84
CA ASN A 92 0.42 8.01 24.59
C ASN A 92 -0.56 6.83 24.41
N GLY A 93 -0.11 5.59 24.59
CA GLY A 93 -0.91 4.38 24.47
C GLY A 93 -1.10 3.87 23.02
N ASP A 94 -0.52 4.52 22.03
CA ASP A 94 -0.45 4.00 20.66
C ASP A 94 0.52 2.82 20.61
N ILE A 95 0.37 1.93 19.61
CA ILE A 95 1.23 0.75 19.48
C ILE A 95 2.13 0.92 18.25
N GLU A 96 3.42 0.70 18.44
CA GLU A 96 4.43 0.75 17.38
C GLU A 96 5.05 -0.62 17.14
N ALA A 97 5.32 -0.92 15.87
CA ALA A 97 6.17 -2.06 15.46
C ALA A 97 7.03 -1.66 14.26
N LEU A 98 8.21 -2.28 14.12
CA LEU A 98 9.11 -2.09 13.00
C LEU A 98 9.42 -3.43 12.32
N PHE A 99 9.43 -3.39 11.01
CA PHE A 99 9.76 -4.52 10.14
C PHE A 99 10.87 -4.11 9.19
N SER A 100 11.77 -5.02 8.83
CA SER A 100 12.86 -4.71 7.91
C SER A 100 13.04 -5.75 6.81
N LEU A 101 13.51 -5.27 5.67
CA LEU A 101 13.99 -6.06 4.54
C LEU A 101 15.36 -5.51 4.14
N VAL A 102 16.35 -6.39 4.03
CA VAL A 102 17.68 -6.05 3.51
C VAL A 102 17.93 -6.80 2.21
N ASP A 103 18.88 -6.32 1.43
CA ASP A 103 19.34 -7.02 0.23
C ASP A 103 19.83 -8.44 0.56
N ASN A 104 19.62 -9.32 -0.38
CA ASN A 104 20.06 -10.71 -0.31
C ASN A 104 20.46 -11.21 -1.71
N PRO A 105 21.00 -12.43 -1.85
CA PRO A 105 21.41 -12.93 -3.16
C PRO A 105 20.29 -12.95 -4.22
N ILE A 106 19.03 -13.15 -3.81
CA ILE A 106 17.89 -13.17 -4.74
C ILE A 106 17.56 -11.74 -5.21
N THR A 107 17.46 -10.79 -4.30
CA THR A 107 17.18 -9.39 -4.66
C THR A 107 18.29 -8.79 -5.51
N LYS A 108 19.57 -9.15 -5.24
CA LYS A 108 20.72 -8.69 -6.04
C LYS A 108 20.75 -9.22 -7.46
N GLN A 109 20.18 -10.38 -7.72
CA GLN A 109 20.03 -10.89 -9.10
C GLN A 109 19.07 -10.03 -9.94
N MET A 110 18.06 -9.45 -9.30
CA MET A 110 17.06 -8.60 -9.95
C MET A 110 17.48 -7.12 -9.94
N TRP A 111 18.12 -6.67 -8.86
CA TRP A 111 18.45 -5.27 -8.60
C TRP A 111 19.72 -5.20 -7.74
N ASN A 112 20.87 -5.05 -8.39
CA ASN A 112 22.19 -5.25 -7.78
C ASN A 112 22.65 -4.06 -6.91
N TYR A 113 21.86 -3.70 -5.92
CA TYR A 113 22.18 -2.67 -4.92
C TYR A 113 22.03 -3.21 -3.51
N SER A 114 22.84 -2.69 -2.60
CA SER A 114 22.66 -2.93 -1.17
C SER A 114 21.70 -1.88 -0.60
N PHE A 115 20.74 -2.33 0.17
CA PHE A 115 19.73 -1.45 0.77
C PHE A 115 19.25 -2.02 2.11
N LYS A 116 18.67 -1.15 2.92
CA LYS A 116 17.81 -1.53 4.04
C LYS A 116 16.48 -0.80 3.92
N LEU A 117 15.39 -1.56 3.96
CA LEU A 117 14.04 -1.05 4.13
C LEU A 117 13.61 -1.22 5.58
N VAL A 118 12.99 -0.20 6.16
CA VAL A 118 12.32 -0.29 7.45
C VAL A 118 10.88 0.22 7.27
N LEU A 119 9.93 -0.65 7.55
CA LEU A 119 8.52 -0.30 7.64
C LEU A 119 8.17 -0.07 9.10
N ARG A 120 7.78 1.16 9.42
CA ARG A 120 7.29 1.55 10.75
C ARG A 120 5.78 1.64 10.71
N VAL A 121 5.11 0.92 11.60
CA VAL A 121 3.65 0.92 11.72
C VAL A 121 3.28 1.45 13.10
N ILE A 122 2.44 2.48 13.15
CA ILE A 122 1.87 3.01 14.39
C ILE A 122 0.36 2.89 14.32
N LEU A 123 -0.20 2.15 15.26
CA LEU A 123 -1.63 1.98 15.43
C LEU A 123 -2.14 2.95 16.51
N ARG A 124 -3.01 3.88 16.11
CA ARG A 124 -3.74 4.83 16.97
C ARG A 124 -5.21 4.44 17.07
N GLU A 125 -5.97 5.15 17.89
CA GLU A 125 -7.38 4.83 18.13
C GLU A 125 -8.23 4.79 16.85
N LYS A 126 -8.04 5.75 15.93
CA LYS A 126 -8.75 5.84 14.65
C LYS A 126 -7.84 6.05 13.47
N GLU A 127 -6.52 5.86 13.68
CA GLU A 127 -5.53 6.11 12.65
C GLU A 127 -4.56 4.93 12.52
N LEU A 128 -4.10 4.72 11.32
CA LEU A 128 -2.99 3.85 11.00
C LEU A 128 -1.94 4.68 10.26
N GLN A 129 -0.77 4.85 10.87
CA GLN A 129 0.38 5.47 10.22
C GLN A 129 1.33 4.38 9.73
N VAL A 130 1.74 4.47 8.47
CA VAL A 130 2.71 3.55 7.87
C VAL A 130 3.80 4.38 7.22
N SER A 131 5.03 4.24 7.72
CA SER A 131 6.21 4.92 7.18
C SER A 131 7.16 3.92 6.55
N PHE A 132 7.61 4.25 5.34
CA PHE A 132 8.59 3.50 4.57
C PHE A 132 9.91 4.26 4.62
N ASN A 133 10.94 3.65 5.20
CA ASN A 133 12.28 4.22 5.29
C ASN A 133 13.24 3.37 4.47
N LEU A 134 13.84 3.98 3.45
CA LEU A 134 14.82 3.33 2.56
C LEU A 134 16.20 3.93 2.80
N TYR A 135 17.16 3.08 3.12
CA TYR A 135 18.58 3.42 3.29
C TYR A 135 19.34 2.87 2.09
N ASN A 136 20.05 3.74 1.37
CA ASN A 136 21.02 3.30 0.38
C ASN A 136 22.32 2.94 1.09
N THR A 137 22.56 1.65 1.27
CA THR A 137 23.79 1.10 1.87
C THR A 137 24.79 0.63 0.80
N SER A 138 24.50 0.87 -0.49
CA SER A 138 25.44 0.61 -1.58
C SER A 138 26.45 1.75 -1.76
N VAL A 139 27.48 1.50 -2.55
CA VAL A 139 28.46 2.52 -2.96
C VAL A 139 28.03 3.32 -4.18
N GLU A 140 26.95 2.93 -4.81
CA GLU A 140 26.40 3.53 -6.02
C GLU A 140 25.03 4.18 -5.74
N PRO A 141 24.69 5.27 -6.43
CA PRO A 141 23.32 5.79 -6.43
C PRO A 141 22.39 4.81 -7.14
N PHE A 142 21.13 4.73 -6.71
CA PHE A 142 20.11 3.97 -7.41
C PHE A 142 18.81 4.75 -7.56
N GLN A 143 18.04 4.36 -8.57
CA GLN A 143 16.68 4.86 -8.77
C GLN A 143 15.67 3.83 -8.28
N PHE A 144 14.55 4.33 -7.72
CA PHE A 144 13.47 3.48 -7.25
C PHE A 144 12.10 4.13 -7.42
N ASN A 145 11.09 3.28 -7.57
CA ASN A 145 9.69 3.59 -7.31
C ASN A 145 9.29 2.94 -5.97
N MET A 146 8.30 3.53 -5.30
CA MET A 146 7.63 2.91 -4.18
C MET A 146 6.16 3.31 -4.15
N LEU A 147 5.31 2.43 -3.62
CA LEU A 147 3.90 2.74 -3.45
C LEU A 147 3.30 1.85 -2.37
N PHE A 148 2.41 2.40 -1.57
CA PHE A 148 1.51 1.65 -0.70
C PHE A 148 0.24 1.30 -1.48
N HIS A 149 0.13 0.04 -1.90
CA HIS A 149 -1.02 -0.45 -2.70
C HIS A 149 -2.24 -0.69 -1.79
N THR A 150 -2.83 0.39 -1.31
CA THR A 150 -3.85 0.37 -0.26
C THR A 150 -5.21 -0.03 -0.83
N TYR A 151 -5.71 -1.19 -0.40
CA TYR A 151 -7.06 -1.68 -0.70
C TYR A 151 -8.00 -1.29 0.44
N LEU A 152 -8.84 -0.30 0.22
CA LEU A 152 -9.87 0.10 1.19
C LEU A 152 -11.13 -0.74 1.00
N LYS A 153 -11.70 -1.21 2.11
CA LYS A 153 -13.00 -1.87 2.11
C LYS A 153 -14.10 -0.83 1.99
N VAL A 154 -15.04 -1.06 1.09
CA VAL A 154 -16.19 -0.18 0.87
C VAL A 154 -17.46 -1.01 0.70
N PRO A 155 -18.64 -0.49 1.10
CA PRO A 155 -19.90 -1.21 0.88
C PRO A 155 -20.28 -1.28 -0.61
N ASP A 156 -19.98 -0.23 -1.38
CA ASP A 156 -20.21 -0.15 -2.82
C ASP A 156 -19.33 0.94 -3.43
N VAL A 157 -18.36 0.55 -4.26
CA VAL A 157 -17.39 1.47 -4.89
C VAL A 157 -18.07 2.55 -5.74
N ARG A 158 -19.23 2.23 -6.33
CA ARG A 158 -20.02 3.17 -7.17
C ARG A 158 -20.55 4.37 -6.38
N LYS A 159 -20.62 4.24 -5.05
CA LYS A 159 -21.08 5.29 -4.13
C LYS A 159 -19.93 6.03 -3.44
N CYS A 160 -18.69 5.61 -3.69
CA CYS A 160 -17.51 6.28 -3.14
C CYS A 160 -17.18 7.52 -3.95
N ASN A 161 -16.70 8.54 -3.24
CA ASN A 161 -16.19 9.77 -3.85
C ASN A 161 -14.81 10.05 -3.25
N ILE A 162 -13.88 10.48 -4.09
CA ILE A 162 -12.50 10.79 -3.71
C ILE A 162 -12.24 12.25 -4.03
N SER A 163 -11.81 13.03 -3.03
CA SER A 163 -11.39 14.43 -3.19
C SER A 163 -9.87 14.58 -3.30
N GLY A 164 -9.43 15.79 -3.65
CA GLY A 164 -8.00 16.13 -3.69
C GLY A 164 -7.30 15.76 -5.00
N LEU A 165 -8.06 15.47 -6.07
CA LEU A 165 -7.52 15.10 -7.39
C LEU A 165 -7.87 16.11 -8.49
N GLN A 166 -8.75 17.08 -8.23
CA GLN A 166 -9.16 18.08 -9.21
C GLN A 166 -7.98 18.89 -9.73
N GLY A 167 -7.91 19.06 -11.04
CA GLY A 167 -6.85 19.78 -11.74
C GLY A 167 -5.57 18.97 -11.95
N CYS A 168 -5.40 17.81 -11.29
CA CYS A 168 -4.23 16.97 -11.48
C CYS A 168 -4.23 16.32 -12.87
N MET A 169 -3.04 16.20 -13.45
CA MET A 169 -2.84 15.37 -14.63
C MET A 169 -2.81 13.88 -14.21
N TYR A 170 -3.37 13.02 -15.03
CA TYR A 170 -3.30 11.58 -14.82
C TYR A 170 -3.07 10.80 -16.11
N VAL A 171 -2.40 9.66 -15.97
CA VAL A 171 -2.27 8.64 -17.01
C VAL A 171 -3.41 7.63 -16.81
N ASP A 172 -4.25 7.42 -17.82
CA ASP A 172 -5.31 6.41 -17.81
C ASP A 172 -4.83 5.14 -18.52
N LYS A 173 -4.48 4.12 -17.74
CA LYS A 173 -3.97 2.84 -18.27
C LYS A 173 -5.05 2.01 -18.96
N THR A 174 -6.32 2.34 -18.75
CA THR A 174 -7.44 1.71 -19.46
C THR A 174 -7.67 2.32 -20.84
N LYS A 175 -6.95 3.40 -21.18
CA LYS A 175 -7.06 4.16 -22.43
C LYS A 175 -5.69 4.36 -23.08
N GLU A 176 -4.97 3.27 -23.34
CA GLU A 176 -3.67 3.25 -24.02
C GLU A 176 -2.63 4.20 -23.39
N ASN A 177 -2.68 4.38 -22.07
CA ASN A 177 -1.86 5.31 -21.29
C ASN A 177 -2.02 6.77 -21.73
N GLY A 178 -3.21 7.16 -22.21
CA GLY A 178 -3.53 8.55 -22.52
C GLY A 178 -3.44 9.45 -21.29
N ILE A 179 -2.98 10.70 -21.50
CA ILE A 179 -2.81 11.69 -20.44
C ILE A 179 -3.99 12.66 -20.47
N TYR A 180 -4.61 12.85 -19.32
CA TYR A 180 -5.79 13.69 -19.12
C TYR A 180 -5.64 14.59 -17.90
N GLN A 181 -6.46 15.63 -17.81
CA GLN A 181 -6.61 16.45 -16.61
C GLN A 181 -7.94 16.12 -15.94
N GLU A 182 -7.95 15.98 -14.62
CA GLU A 182 -9.17 15.69 -13.85
C GLU A 182 -9.99 16.97 -13.62
N PRO A 183 -11.16 17.11 -14.26
CA PRO A 183 -11.99 18.30 -14.08
C PRO A 183 -12.87 18.24 -12.83
N ARG A 184 -13.09 17.05 -12.27
CA ARG A 184 -14.07 16.81 -11.21
C ARG A 184 -13.49 17.12 -9.84
N GLU A 185 -14.27 17.80 -8.99
CA GLU A 185 -13.94 17.99 -7.57
C GLU A 185 -13.96 16.66 -6.81
N MET A 186 -14.94 15.80 -7.14
CA MET A 186 -15.10 14.48 -6.58
C MET A 186 -14.96 13.42 -7.67
N VAL A 187 -13.96 12.57 -7.56
CA VAL A 187 -13.74 11.45 -8.47
C VAL A 187 -14.55 10.25 -8.02
N THR A 188 -15.29 9.65 -8.96
CA THR A 188 -16.10 8.44 -8.75
C THR A 188 -15.59 7.31 -9.63
N VAL A 189 -15.77 6.08 -9.17
CA VAL A 189 -15.44 4.86 -9.91
C VAL A 189 -16.74 4.14 -10.30
N ASN A 190 -17.00 4.07 -11.61
CA ASN A 190 -18.20 3.45 -12.18
C ASN A 190 -17.91 2.56 -13.40
N HIS A 191 -16.65 2.24 -13.62
CA HIS A 191 -16.13 1.35 -14.66
C HIS A 191 -14.73 0.92 -14.29
N TRP A 192 -14.12 0.03 -15.06
CA TRP A 192 -12.72 -0.34 -14.92
C TRP A 192 -11.83 0.91 -14.86
N THR A 193 -11.10 1.05 -13.78
CA THR A 193 -10.31 2.25 -13.49
C THR A 193 -8.89 1.83 -13.11
N ASP A 194 -7.90 2.40 -13.80
CA ASP A 194 -6.47 2.28 -13.51
C ASP A 194 -5.82 3.60 -13.90
N ARG A 195 -5.71 4.54 -12.95
CA ARG A 195 -5.28 5.91 -13.19
C ARG A 195 -4.17 6.30 -12.24
N ILE A 196 -3.09 6.84 -12.80
CA ILE A 196 -1.95 7.37 -12.05
C ILE A 196 -2.02 8.89 -12.08
N TYR A 197 -2.48 9.51 -10.99
CA TYR A 197 -2.53 10.95 -10.82
C TYR A 197 -1.17 11.48 -10.34
N GLN A 198 -0.66 12.51 -11.03
CA GLN A 198 0.68 13.07 -10.82
C GLN A 198 0.61 14.28 -9.88
N ASN A 199 1.59 14.42 -8.98
CA ASN A 199 1.77 15.58 -8.12
C ASN A 199 0.47 16.01 -7.44
N THR A 200 -0.24 15.05 -6.84
CA THR A 200 -1.53 15.26 -6.19
C THR A 200 -1.36 15.97 -4.84
N GLN A 201 -2.46 16.49 -4.33
CA GLN A 201 -2.50 17.08 -3.00
C GLN A 201 -2.04 16.08 -1.92
N GLN A 202 -1.61 16.60 -0.80
CA GLN A 202 -1.16 15.81 0.35
C GLN A 202 -2.30 15.03 1.01
N GLU A 203 -3.52 15.49 0.87
CA GLU A 203 -4.69 14.94 1.54
C GLU A 203 -5.76 14.51 0.53
N HIS A 204 -6.31 13.30 0.73
CA HIS A 204 -7.47 12.78 0.03
C HIS A 204 -8.53 12.36 1.05
N VAL A 205 -9.79 12.66 0.77
CA VAL A 205 -10.93 12.17 1.55
C VAL A 205 -11.75 11.22 0.67
N ILE A 206 -11.90 9.99 1.14
CA ILE A 206 -12.71 8.96 0.51
C ILE A 206 -14.01 8.85 1.33
N SER A 207 -15.14 9.16 0.73
CA SER A 207 -16.46 9.08 1.36
C SER A 207 -17.14 7.73 1.08
N ASN A 208 -18.12 7.39 1.93
CA ASN A 208 -18.85 6.12 1.88
C ASN A 208 -17.97 4.87 1.98
N VAL A 209 -16.94 4.94 2.80
CA VAL A 209 -16.21 3.75 3.25
C VAL A 209 -17.04 2.98 4.28
N VAL A 210 -16.44 2.06 5.00
CA VAL A 210 -17.12 1.19 5.98
C VAL A 210 -18.12 1.98 6.86
N SER A 211 -19.34 1.48 6.96
CA SER A 211 -20.44 2.09 7.71
C SER A 211 -20.83 3.51 7.27
N GLY A 212 -20.63 3.86 5.99
CA GLY A 212 -20.96 5.17 5.45
C GLY A 212 -20.05 6.31 5.93
N ARG A 213 -18.95 5.98 6.63
CA ARG A 213 -17.97 6.95 7.14
C ARG A 213 -17.09 7.51 6.02
N LYS A 214 -16.20 8.39 6.41
CA LYS A 214 -15.13 8.89 5.55
C LYS A 214 -13.79 8.34 6.01
N MET A 215 -12.90 8.10 5.05
CA MET A 215 -11.50 7.80 5.27
C MET A 215 -10.69 8.99 4.77
N LYS A 216 -9.84 9.55 5.63
CA LYS A 216 -8.85 10.53 5.23
C LYS A 216 -7.52 9.81 5.02
N MET A 217 -6.88 10.02 3.88
CA MET A 217 -5.50 9.64 3.61
C MET A 217 -4.65 10.91 3.57
N ILE A 218 -3.62 10.97 4.40
CA ILE A 218 -2.60 12.00 4.35
C ILE A 218 -1.30 11.33 3.93
N LYS A 219 -0.58 11.93 2.99
CA LYS A 219 0.68 11.39 2.46
C LYS A 219 1.80 12.41 2.54
N TYR A 220 3.00 11.94 2.89
CA TYR A 220 4.21 12.76 3.01
C TYR A 220 5.30 12.18 2.13
N ASN A 221 5.94 13.04 1.33
CA ASN A 221 6.99 12.68 0.36
C ASN A 221 6.55 11.65 -0.70
N MET A 222 5.26 11.58 -0.99
CA MET A 222 4.69 10.70 -2.00
C MET A 222 3.88 11.55 -2.98
N PRO A 223 4.46 11.95 -4.12
CA PRO A 223 3.82 12.92 -5.01
C PRO A 223 2.58 12.36 -5.72
N ASP A 224 2.57 11.06 -6.03
CA ASP A 224 1.56 10.49 -6.90
C ASP A 224 0.47 9.75 -6.10
N THR A 225 -0.69 9.60 -6.75
CA THR A 225 -1.81 8.81 -6.22
C THR A 225 -2.39 7.93 -7.32
N VAL A 226 -2.49 6.63 -7.07
CA VAL A 226 -3.13 5.70 -8.01
C VAL A 226 -4.55 5.42 -7.54
N ILE A 227 -5.51 5.48 -8.46
CA ILE A 227 -6.89 5.03 -8.25
C ILE A 227 -7.11 3.81 -9.13
N TRP A 228 -7.41 2.68 -8.47
CA TRP A 228 -7.59 1.42 -9.15
C TRP A 228 -8.83 0.66 -8.65
N ASN A 229 -9.56 0.09 -9.59
CA ASN A 229 -10.58 -0.93 -9.35
C ASN A 229 -10.65 -1.83 -10.60
N PRO A 230 -10.54 -3.18 -10.46
CA PRO A 230 -10.51 -4.10 -11.59
C PRO A 230 -11.82 -4.15 -12.36
N TRP A 231 -12.92 -3.76 -11.74
CA TRP A 231 -14.27 -3.92 -12.26
C TRP A 231 -14.53 -5.40 -12.65
N ASP A 232 -15.60 -5.68 -13.36
CA ASP A 232 -15.90 -7.02 -13.90
C ASP A 232 -14.94 -7.43 -15.02
N VAL A 233 -14.34 -6.44 -15.70
CA VAL A 233 -13.45 -6.66 -16.86
C VAL A 233 -12.20 -7.44 -16.52
N THR A 234 -11.50 -7.07 -15.43
CA THR A 234 -10.23 -7.70 -15.05
C THR A 234 -10.36 -8.62 -13.84
N SER A 235 -11.37 -8.46 -12.98
CA SER A 235 -11.59 -9.36 -11.85
C SER A 235 -11.72 -10.83 -12.30
N ASN A 236 -12.41 -11.09 -13.40
CA ASN A 236 -12.63 -12.43 -13.96
C ASN A 236 -11.33 -13.09 -14.47
N THR A 237 -10.26 -12.34 -14.68
CA THR A 237 -8.96 -12.87 -15.14
C THR A 237 -7.96 -13.08 -14.00
N MET A 238 -8.29 -12.65 -12.79
CA MET A 238 -7.40 -12.70 -11.63
C MET A 238 -7.70 -13.94 -10.79
N SER A 239 -6.77 -14.88 -10.74
CA SER A 239 -6.95 -16.16 -10.00
C SER A 239 -6.99 -15.99 -8.47
N ASP A 240 -6.55 -14.85 -7.95
CA ASP A 240 -6.44 -14.53 -6.52
C ASP A 240 -7.43 -13.44 -6.08
N PHE A 241 -8.42 -13.11 -6.93
CA PHE A 241 -9.45 -12.12 -6.68
C PHE A 241 -10.84 -12.66 -7.04
N GLY A 242 -11.82 -12.55 -6.14
CA GLY A 242 -13.18 -13.01 -6.40
C GLY A 242 -13.88 -12.12 -7.43
N GLU A 243 -14.52 -12.75 -8.42
CA GLU A 243 -15.21 -12.07 -9.52
C GLU A 243 -16.26 -11.06 -9.05
N ASP A 244 -16.92 -11.36 -7.91
CA ASP A 244 -17.99 -10.57 -7.30
C ASP A 244 -17.49 -9.56 -6.24
N GLU A 245 -16.17 -9.45 -6.03
CA GLU A 245 -15.61 -8.64 -4.96
C GLU A 245 -15.27 -7.19 -5.35
N TYR A 246 -15.14 -6.89 -6.66
CA TYR A 246 -14.78 -5.54 -7.11
C TYR A 246 -15.72 -4.41 -6.62
N PRO A 247 -17.00 -4.64 -6.37
CA PRO A 247 -17.87 -3.58 -5.83
C PRO A 247 -17.52 -3.20 -4.39
N ASN A 248 -16.83 -4.09 -3.65
CA ASN A 248 -16.59 -3.93 -2.22
C ASN A 248 -15.18 -3.44 -1.88
N MET A 249 -14.44 -2.94 -2.87
CA MET A 249 -13.12 -2.39 -2.65
C MET A 249 -12.83 -1.19 -3.55
N ILE A 250 -11.90 -0.37 -3.12
CA ILE A 250 -11.24 0.65 -3.93
C ILE A 250 -9.79 0.77 -3.52
N CYS A 251 -8.89 0.84 -4.50
CA CYS A 251 -7.52 1.22 -4.22
C CYS A 251 -7.34 2.72 -4.34
N VAL A 252 -6.80 3.32 -3.28
CA VAL A 252 -6.29 4.70 -3.25
C VAL A 252 -4.87 4.60 -2.73
N GLU A 253 -3.91 4.79 -3.62
CA GLU A 253 -2.54 4.37 -3.39
C GLU A 253 -1.60 5.56 -3.48
N ALA A 254 -0.85 5.83 -2.41
CA ALA A 254 0.14 6.89 -2.37
C ALA A 254 1.53 6.34 -2.72
N GLY A 255 2.29 7.06 -3.56
CA GLY A 255 3.62 6.60 -3.94
C GLY A 255 4.45 7.57 -4.77
N ILE A 256 5.56 7.03 -5.23
CA ILE A 256 6.49 7.59 -6.22
C ILE A 256 6.37 6.68 -7.44
N VAL A 257 5.61 7.10 -8.43
CA VAL A 257 5.21 6.23 -9.54
C VAL A 257 5.72 6.74 -10.88
N ILE A 258 5.41 8.00 -11.20
CA ILE A 258 5.71 8.56 -12.53
C ILE A 258 7.20 8.83 -12.69
N THR A 259 7.82 9.47 -11.69
CA THR A 259 9.23 9.82 -11.75
C THR A 259 9.98 9.13 -10.62
N PRO A 260 10.81 8.11 -10.94
CA PRO A 260 11.64 7.47 -9.92
C PRO A 260 12.56 8.47 -9.20
N ILE A 261 12.79 8.25 -7.92
CA ILE A 261 13.73 9.06 -7.13
C ILE A 261 15.12 8.41 -7.21
N THR A 262 16.14 9.23 -7.38
CA THR A 262 17.55 8.83 -7.23
C THR A 262 17.98 9.01 -5.79
N LEU A 263 18.40 7.94 -5.15
CA LEU A 263 18.94 7.94 -3.79
C LEU A 263 20.45 7.71 -3.82
N ASN A 264 21.22 8.72 -3.39
CA ASN A 264 22.68 8.64 -3.33
C ASN A 264 23.15 7.71 -2.20
N PRO A 265 24.40 7.17 -2.28
CA PRO A 265 25.00 6.39 -1.21
C PRO A 265 24.91 7.06 0.16
N ASN A 266 24.63 6.27 1.19
CA ASN A 266 24.48 6.71 2.59
C ASN A 266 23.31 7.69 2.84
N ASN A 267 22.47 7.95 1.84
CA ASN A 267 21.26 8.76 2.02
C ASN A 267 20.06 7.86 2.38
N THR A 268 19.09 8.53 2.99
CA THR A 268 17.83 7.91 3.40
C THR A 268 16.66 8.62 2.73
N TYR A 269 15.65 7.86 2.36
CA TYR A 269 14.36 8.39 1.93
C TYR A 269 13.28 7.92 2.91
N GLU A 270 12.37 8.82 3.27
CA GLU A 270 11.18 8.50 4.06
C GLU A 270 9.91 8.94 3.32
N GLY A 271 8.97 8.00 3.18
CA GLY A 271 7.61 8.27 2.71
C GLY A 271 6.60 7.73 3.72
N THR A 272 5.54 8.48 3.99
CA THR A 272 4.56 8.13 5.03
C THR A 272 3.13 8.31 4.53
N ILE A 273 2.25 7.38 4.89
CA ILE A 273 0.80 7.54 4.83
C ILE A 273 0.21 7.50 6.23
N VAL A 274 -0.83 8.31 6.42
CA VAL A 274 -1.71 8.25 7.59
C VAL A 274 -3.13 8.03 7.09
N LEU A 275 -3.73 6.92 7.47
CA LEU A 275 -5.14 6.61 7.23
C LEU A 275 -5.92 6.92 8.50
N GLN A 276 -6.97 7.75 8.38
CA GLN A 276 -7.79 8.18 9.51
C GLN A 276 -9.27 7.93 9.23
N VAL A 277 -9.94 7.19 10.14
CA VAL A 277 -11.40 6.99 10.12
C VAL A 277 -12.06 8.21 10.77
N MET A 278 -12.93 8.88 10.00
CA MET A 278 -13.62 10.12 10.40
C MET A 278 -15.06 9.84 10.83
#